data_224d5fe5266933576418d71b8f6b7800
#
_entry.id   224d5fe5266933576418d71b8f6b7800
#
_cell.length_a   1.000
_cell.length_b   1.000
_cell.length_c   1.000
_cell.angle_alpha   90.00
_cell.angle_beta   90.00
_cell.angle_gamma   90.00
#
_symmetry.space_group_name_H-M   'P 1'
#
loop_
_entity.id
_entity.type
_entity.pdbx_description
1 polymer ?
#
loop_
_entity_poly.entity_id
_entity_poly.type
_entity_poly.pdbx_seq_one_letter_code
_entity_poly.pdbx_strand_id
1 'polypeptide(L)'
;NHYSINIMLRIFKYSLICILLFSVLTAGKRTVIKLATLAPEGTDWHGMLVELSQKVKKATDGNVIIRIYPSGVVGDERDMIRKMRIGQIHAAAITTEGLSEINPDVNVFIIPMLFDGYDDVDWFRSKIGEKLEDGIKKNGFTPLLWADVGWAHWFTVNPIRYPEDLKKEKIFTWAGDYKTAALWGKGGYMSVP
;
A
#
# COMPACT_ATOMS: atom_id res chain seq x y z
N ASN A 1 55.47 -23.38 -37.64
CA ASN A 1 54.78 -22.08 -37.23
C ASN A 1 53.25 -22.07 -37.42
N HIS A 2 52.66 -22.81 -38.37
CA HIS A 2 51.22 -22.86 -38.55
C HIS A 2 50.48 -23.61 -37.41
N TYR A 3 51.10 -24.58 -36.77
CA TYR A 3 50.50 -25.36 -35.66
C TYR A 3 50.31 -24.51 -34.40
N SER A 4 51.27 -23.65 -34.07
CA SER A 4 51.18 -22.76 -32.88
C SER A 4 50.10 -21.69 -33.03
N ILE A 5 49.90 -21.15 -34.23
CA ILE A 5 48.87 -20.14 -34.52
C ILE A 5 47.48 -20.75 -34.39
N ASN A 6 47.26 -21.96 -34.87
CA ASN A 6 45.96 -22.64 -34.77
C ASN A 6 45.58 -23.02 -33.32
N ILE A 7 46.54 -23.36 -32.48
CA ILE A 7 46.33 -23.63 -31.06
C ILE A 7 45.98 -22.34 -30.34
N MET A 8 46.69 -21.25 -30.60
CA MET A 8 46.43 -19.93 -30.00
C MET A 8 45.03 -19.37 -30.36
N LEU A 9 44.62 -19.52 -31.63
CA LEU A 9 43.29 -19.15 -32.10
C LEU A 9 42.16 -19.99 -31.43
N ARG A 10 42.40 -21.27 -31.22
CA ARG A 10 41.46 -22.14 -30.50
C ARG A 10 41.33 -21.73 -29.04
N ILE A 11 42.42 -21.49 -28.33
CA ILE A 11 42.43 -21.04 -26.93
C ILE A 11 41.71 -19.70 -26.82
N PHE A 12 41.98 -18.75 -27.71
CA PHE A 12 41.30 -17.43 -27.71
C PHE A 12 39.81 -17.56 -27.97
N LYS A 13 39.37 -18.45 -28.86
CA LYS A 13 37.96 -18.72 -29.15
C LYS A 13 37.23 -19.34 -27.96
N TYR A 14 37.84 -20.28 -27.25
CA TYR A 14 37.25 -20.87 -26.04
C TYR A 14 37.25 -19.90 -24.87
N SER A 15 38.27 -19.08 -24.70
CA SER A 15 38.34 -18.03 -23.70
C SER A 15 37.21 -16.97 -23.91
N LEU A 16 36.98 -16.56 -25.16
CA LEU A 16 35.91 -15.64 -25.51
C LEU A 16 34.51 -16.24 -25.24
N ILE A 17 34.33 -17.54 -25.53
CA ILE A 17 33.07 -18.24 -25.23
C ILE A 17 32.85 -18.36 -23.72
N CYS A 18 33.90 -18.65 -22.94
CA CYS A 18 33.80 -18.69 -21.48
C CYS A 18 33.46 -17.32 -20.87
N ILE A 19 34.03 -16.24 -21.39
CA ILE A 19 33.73 -14.87 -20.94
C ILE A 19 32.26 -14.49 -21.27
N LEU A 20 31.78 -14.85 -22.47
CA LEU A 20 30.38 -14.65 -22.87
C LEU A 20 29.39 -15.47 -22.01
N LEU A 21 29.73 -16.73 -21.69
CA LEU A 21 28.92 -17.58 -20.82
C LEU A 21 28.91 -17.06 -19.38
N PHE A 22 30.00 -16.51 -18.88
CA PHE A 22 30.07 -15.94 -17.52
C PHE A 22 29.25 -14.64 -17.38
N SER A 23 29.16 -13.82 -18.45
CA SER A 23 28.35 -12.61 -18.44
C SER A 23 26.84 -12.88 -18.45
N VAL A 24 26.38 -14.01 -18.94
CA VAL A 24 24.95 -14.40 -18.92
C VAL A 24 24.52 -14.90 -17.54
N LEU A 25 25.41 -15.45 -16.72
CA LEU A 25 25.11 -15.94 -15.37
C LEU A 25 24.90 -14.81 -14.33
N THR A 26 25.31 -13.58 -14.63
CA THR A 26 25.18 -12.42 -13.70
C THR A 26 23.94 -11.57 -13.93
N ALA A 27 23.04 -11.94 -14.83
CA ALA A 27 21.75 -11.29 -14.98
C ALA A 27 20.90 -11.57 -13.74
N GLY A 28 21.08 -10.77 -12.68
CA GLY A 28 20.32 -10.86 -11.45
C GLY A 28 18.81 -10.83 -11.74
N LYS A 29 18.08 -11.78 -11.17
CA LYS A 29 16.61 -11.87 -11.31
C LYS A 29 15.99 -10.60 -10.72
N ARG A 30 15.44 -9.73 -11.56
CA ARG A 30 14.75 -8.52 -11.11
C ARG A 30 13.54 -8.89 -10.26
N THR A 31 13.41 -8.27 -9.10
CA THR A 31 12.26 -8.41 -8.22
C THR A 31 11.25 -7.32 -8.54
N VAL A 32 10.02 -7.71 -8.88
CA VAL A 32 8.93 -6.76 -9.12
C VAL A 32 7.97 -6.80 -7.93
N ILE A 33 7.88 -5.69 -7.21
CA ILE A 33 6.91 -5.47 -6.13
C ILE A 33 5.68 -4.79 -6.73
N LYS A 34 4.54 -5.46 -6.68
CA LYS A 34 3.25 -4.90 -7.08
C LYS A 34 2.65 -4.20 -5.86
N LEU A 35 2.48 -2.87 -5.92
CA LEU A 35 1.92 -2.05 -4.86
C LEU A 35 0.58 -1.47 -5.32
N ALA A 36 -0.47 -1.66 -4.54
CA ALA A 36 -1.81 -1.16 -4.82
C ALA A 36 -2.20 -0.02 -3.87
N THR A 37 -3.06 0.88 -4.33
CA THR A 37 -3.61 1.96 -3.52
C THR A 37 -4.92 2.50 -4.11
N LEU A 38 -5.77 3.07 -3.26
CA LEU A 38 -6.94 3.85 -3.69
C LEU A 38 -6.57 5.27 -4.12
N ALA A 39 -5.37 5.76 -3.78
CA ALA A 39 -4.94 7.10 -4.15
C ALA A 39 -5.10 7.32 -5.66
N PRO A 40 -5.85 8.35 -6.10
CA PRO A 40 -6.06 8.62 -7.51
C PRO A 40 -4.76 8.99 -8.20
N GLU A 41 -4.63 8.57 -9.46
CA GLU A 41 -3.49 8.94 -10.28
C GLU A 41 -3.38 10.46 -10.42
N GLY A 42 -2.16 10.98 -10.30
CA GLY A 42 -1.88 12.42 -10.38
C GLY A 42 -2.05 13.19 -9.07
N THR A 43 -2.51 12.56 -7.99
CA THR A 43 -2.55 13.20 -6.65
C THR A 43 -1.15 13.20 -6.00
N ASP A 44 -0.96 14.03 -4.99
CA ASP A 44 0.30 14.10 -4.21
C ASP A 44 0.64 12.74 -3.60
N TRP A 45 -0.35 12.01 -3.08
CA TRP A 45 -0.17 10.66 -2.57
C TRP A 45 0.36 9.68 -3.62
N HIS A 46 -0.21 9.71 -4.82
CA HIS A 46 0.32 8.91 -5.93
C HIS A 46 1.74 9.35 -6.30
N GLY A 47 1.99 10.67 -6.35
CA GLY A 47 3.31 11.24 -6.62
C GLY A 47 4.39 10.75 -5.65
N MET A 48 4.10 10.70 -4.35
CA MET A 48 5.01 10.16 -3.32
C MET A 48 5.33 8.67 -3.54
N LEU A 49 4.35 7.87 -3.92
CA LEU A 49 4.58 6.45 -4.23
C LEU A 49 5.44 6.28 -5.49
N VAL A 50 5.24 7.12 -6.50
CA VAL A 50 6.09 7.15 -7.72
C VAL A 50 7.52 7.50 -7.35
N GLU A 51 7.73 8.52 -6.53
CA GLU A 51 9.05 8.92 -6.04
C GLU A 51 9.72 7.78 -5.25
N LEU A 52 8.99 7.12 -4.36
CA LEU A 52 9.47 5.93 -3.64
C LEU A 52 9.92 4.85 -4.61
N SER A 53 9.12 4.55 -5.64
CA SER A 53 9.46 3.57 -6.68
C SER A 53 10.78 3.91 -7.38
N GLN A 54 10.96 5.19 -7.73
CA GLN A 54 12.19 5.66 -8.38
C GLN A 54 13.41 5.56 -7.46
N LYS A 55 13.25 5.94 -6.18
CA LYS A 55 14.32 5.85 -5.17
C LYS A 55 14.74 4.41 -4.93
N VAL A 56 13.79 3.49 -4.78
CA VAL A 56 14.08 2.05 -4.60
C VAL A 56 14.78 1.48 -5.84
N LYS A 57 14.29 1.80 -7.04
CA LYS A 57 14.93 1.37 -8.27
C LYS A 57 16.38 1.85 -8.36
N LYS A 58 16.63 3.12 -8.01
CA LYS A 58 17.98 3.70 -8.01
C LYS A 58 18.87 3.05 -6.95
N ALA A 59 18.38 2.89 -5.72
CA ALA A 59 19.14 2.32 -4.61
C ALA A 59 19.49 0.83 -4.80
N THR A 60 18.79 0.15 -5.70
CA THR A 60 18.99 -1.28 -6.00
C THR A 60 19.57 -1.53 -7.39
N ASP A 61 20.11 -0.51 -8.05
CA ASP A 61 20.63 -0.59 -9.43
C ASP A 61 19.65 -1.27 -10.40
N GLY A 62 18.34 -1.01 -10.19
CA GLY A 62 17.26 -1.58 -11.00
C GLY A 62 16.92 -3.05 -10.69
N ASN A 63 17.50 -3.65 -9.65
CA ASN A 63 17.19 -5.02 -9.25
C ASN A 63 15.82 -5.14 -8.56
N VAL A 64 15.32 -4.08 -7.94
CA VAL A 64 13.96 -4.00 -7.38
C VAL A 64 13.16 -2.92 -8.10
N ILE A 65 11.98 -3.29 -8.58
CA ILE A 65 11.05 -2.40 -9.27
C ILE A 65 9.72 -2.44 -8.53
N ILE A 66 9.22 -1.28 -8.06
CA ILE A 66 7.88 -1.16 -7.54
C ILE A 66 6.95 -0.75 -8.69
N ARG A 67 5.95 -1.59 -8.99
CA ARG A 67 4.88 -1.28 -9.93
C ARG A 67 3.65 -0.85 -9.15
N ILE A 68 3.23 0.39 -9.34
CA ILE A 68 2.09 1.00 -8.64
C ILE A 68 0.81 0.73 -9.43
N TYR A 69 -0.27 0.39 -8.72
CA TYR A 69 -1.62 0.22 -9.20
C TYR A 69 -2.53 1.21 -8.45
N PRO A 70 -2.70 2.44 -8.96
CA PRO A 70 -3.44 3.51 -8.31
C PRO A 70 -4.95 3.37 -8.53
N SER A 71 -5.73 4.29 -7.94
CA SER A 71 -7.18 4.49 -8.21
C SER A 71 -8.04 3.25 -8.00
N GLY A 72 -7.60 2.31 -7.17
CA GLY A 72 -8.37 1.10 -6.89
C GLY A 72 -8.51 0.13 -8.07
N VAL A 73 -7.66 0.20 -9.09
CA VAL A 73 -7.72 -0.68 -10.28
C VAL A 73 -7.63 -2.17 -9.95
N VAL A 74 -7.18 -2.52 -8.76
CA VAL A 74 -7.12 -3.92 -8.28
C VAL A 74 -8.25 -4.28 -7.31
N GLY A 75 -9.20 -3.39 -7.10
CA GLY A 75 -10.31 -3.51 -6.16
C GLY A 75 -10.18 -2.57 -4.97
N ASP A 76 -11.10 -2.67 -4.01
CA ASP A 76 -11.07 -1.93 -2.75
C ASP A 76 -9.95 -2.44 -1.80
N GLU A 77 -9.82 -1.82 -0.63
CA GLU A 77 -8.74 -2.17 0.32
C GLU A 77 -8.88 -3.60 0.86
N ARG A 78 -10.11 -4.12 1.04
CA ARG A 78 -10.35 -5.53 1.43
C ARG A 78 -9.90 -6.49 0.34
N ASP A 79 -10.16 -6.13 -0.92
CA ASP A 79 -9.67 -6.88 -2.08
C ASP A 79 -8.14 -6.85 -2.15
N MET A 80 -7.52 -5.71 -1.86
CA MET A 80 -6.06 -5.59 -1.81
C MET A 80 -5.47 -6.53 -0.77
N ILE A 81 -6.03 -6.56 0.45
CA ILE A 81 -5.58 -7.46 1.52
C ILE A 81 -5.71 -8.91 1.12
N ARG A 82 -6.87 -9.30 0.56
CA ARG A 82 -7.08 -10.66 0.05
C ARG A 82 -6.06 -11.03 -1.02
N LYS A 83 -5.76 -10.11 -1.95
CA LYS A 83 -4.79 -10.30 -3.03
C LYS A 83 -3.35 -10.36 -2.52
N MET A 84 -3.02 -9.63 -1.46
CA MET A 84 -1.73 -9.78 -0.77
C MET A 84 -1.59 -11.18 -0.13
N ARG A 85 -2.63 -11.68 0.54
CA ARG A 85 -2.60 -13.02 1.17
C ARG A 85 -2.33 -14.15 0.18
N ILE A 86 -2.81 -14.01 -1.04
CA ILE A 86 -2.60 -15.02 -2.11
C ILE A 86 -1.45 -14.67 -3.06
N GLY A 87 -0.66 -13.65 -2.75
CA GLY A 87 0.53 -13.28 -3.52
C GLY A 87 0.26 -12.66 -4.90
N GLN A 88 -0.96 -12.22 -5.20
CA GLN A 88 -1.25 -11.52 -6.46
C GLN A 88 -0.67 -10.12 -6.49
N ILE A 89 -0.68 -9.41 -5.35
CA ILE A 89 0.07 -8.19 -5.09
C ILE A 89 0.97 -8.39 -3.88
N HIS A 90 1.96 -7.52 -3.68
CA HIS A 90 2.99 -7.71 -2.66
C HIS A 90 2.96 -6.63 -1.58
N ALA A 91 2.39 -5.47 -1.89
CA ALA A 91 2.26 -4.34 -0.97
C ALA A 91 0.97 -3.56 -1.28
N ALA A 92 0.49 -2.82 -0.28
CA ALA A 92 -0.59 -1.87 -0.45
C ALA A 92 -0.36 -0.64 0.43
N ALA A 93 -0.72 0.53 -0.07
CA ALA A 93 -0.91 1.74 0.72
C ALA A 93 -2.42 1.86 0.97
N ILE A 94 -2.83 1.58 2.19
CA ILE A 94 -4.23 1.44 2.61
C ILE A 94 -4.51 2.33 3.82
N THR A 95 -5.76 2.70 3.96
CA THR A 95 -6.25 3.51 5.08
C THR A 95 -6.50 2.65 6.33
N THR A 96 -6.92 3.29 7.41
CA THR A 96 -7.36 2.60 8.63
C THR A 96 -8.49 1.61 8.35
N GLU A 97 -9.38 1.90 7.39
CA GLU A 97 -10.45 0.98 6.99
C GLU A 97 -9.89 -0.36 6.52
N GLY A 98 -8.95 -0.34 5.58
CA GLY A 98 -8.29 -1.57 5.14
C GLY A 98 -7.46 -2.22 6.25
N LEU A 99 -6.68 -1.44 7.00
CA LEU A 99 -5.87 -1.98 8.11
C LEU A 99 -6.72 -2.70 9.16
N SER A 100 -7.96 -2.26 9.38
CA SER A 100 -8.89 -2.88 10.36
C SER A 100 -9.26 -4.32 10.00
N GLU A 101 -9.19 -4.69 8.74
CA GLU A 101 -9.39 -6.08 8.28
C GLU A 101 -8.20 -6.99 8.66
N ILE A 102 -7.04 -6.39 8.94
CA ILE A 102 -5.84 -7.10 9.40
C ILE A 102 -5.79 -7.09 10.93
N ASN A 103 -5.95 -5.91 11.53
CA ASN A 103 -5.94 -5.71 12.98
C ASN A 103 -7.03 -4.68 13.36
N PRO A 104 -8.17 -5.11 13.94
CA PRO A 104 -9.25 -4.21 14.33
C PRO A 104 -8.86 -3.13 15.34
N ASP A 105 -7.80 -3.29 16.11
CA ASP A 105 -7.35 -2.31 17.10
C ASP A 105 -6.95 -0.96 16.46
N VAL A 106 -6.61 -0.96 15.15
CA VAL A 106 -6.26 0.27 14.43
C VAL A 106 -7.46 1.25 14.29
N ASN A 107 -8.69 0.75 14.50
CA ASN A 107 -9.88 1.60 14.47
C ASN A 107 -9.88 2.69 15.54
N VAL A 108 -8.99 2.62 16.52
CA VAL A 108 -8.80 3.70 17.49
C VAL A 108 -8.50 5.05 16.81
N PHE A 109 -7.84 5.05 15.66
CA PHE A 109 -7.53 6.29 14.92
C PHE A 109 -8.71 6.92 14.19
N ILE A 110 -9.83 6.22 14.06
CA ILE A 110 -11.06 6.75 13.44
C ILE A 110 -12.18 7.00 14.43
N ILE A 111 -11.92 6.92 15.74
CA ILE A 111 -12.90 7.28 16.77
C ILE A 111 -13.15 8.77 16.69
N PRO A 112 -14.42 9.20 16.44
CA PRO A 112 -14.74 10.61 16.35
C PRO A 112 -14.36 11.36 17.61
N MET A 113 -13.78 12.55 17.47
CA MET A 113 -13.43 13.47 18.55
C MET A 113 -12.43 12.92 19.59
N LEU A 114 -11.70 11.86 19.26
CA LEU A 114 -10.67 11.32 20.16
C LEU A 114 -9.40 12.17 20.15
N PHE A 115 -9.08 12.79 19.03
CA PHE A 115 -7.87 13.59 18.83
C PHE A 115 -8.23 15.03 18.47
N ASP A 116 -7.56 15.99 19.11
CA ASP A 116 -7.73 17.42 18.82
C ASP A 116 -6.77 17.91 17.72
N GLY A 117 -5.65 17.22 17.50
CA GLY A 117 -4.65 17.58 16.52
C GLY A 117 -3.68 16.45 16.17
N TYR A 118 -2.77 16.72 15.24
CA TYR A 118 -1.75 15.74 14.83
C TYR A 118 -0.77 15.42 15.97
N ASP A 119 -0.47 16.37 16.86
CA ASP A 119 0.38 16.15 18.02
C ASP A 119 -0.18 15.04 18.92
N ASP A 120 -1.52 15.00 19.09
CA ASP A 120 -2.17 13.95 19.87
C ASP A 120 -2.08 12.60 19.15
N VAL A 121 -2.28 12.58 17.83
CA VAL A 121 -2.13 11.36 17.02
C VAL A 121 -0.71 10.83 17.12
N ASP A 122 0.30 11.69 17.00
CA ASP A 122 1.71 11.32 17.08
C ASP A 122 2.07 10.81 18.46
N TRP A 123 1.63 11.52 19.50
CA TRP A 123 1.83 11.09 20.89
C TRP A 123 1.19 9.71 21.12
N PHE A 124 -0.05 9.55 20.71
CA PHE A 124 -0.78 8.30 20.89
C PHE A 124 -0.11 7.15 20.12
N ARG A 125 0.25 7.38 18.85
CA ARG A 125 1.00 6.43 18.03
C ARG A 125 2.33 6.05 18.67
N SER A 126 3.03 6.99 19.30
CA SER A 126 4.27 6.71 20.04
C SER A 126 4.09 5.75 21.22
N LYS A 127 2.87 5.67 21.79
CA LYS A 127 2.55 4.80 22.93
C LYS A 127 2.04 3.41 22.52
N ILE A 128 1.28 3.33 21.46
CA ILE A 128 0.61 2.07 21.07
C ILE A 128 1.01 1.54 19.71
N GLY A 129 1.79 2.31 18.93
CA GLY A 129 2.15 1.94 17.55
C GLY A 129 2.79 0.57 17.45
N GLU A 130 3.75 0.25 18.32
CA GLU A 130 4.40 -1.06 18.37
C GLU A 130 3.38 -2.20 18.60
N LYS A 131 2.43 -2.02 19.53
CA LYS A 131 1.37 -3.00 19.78
C LYS A 131 0.48 -3.22 18.55
N LEU A 132 0.14 -2.12 17.85
CA LEU A 132 -0.66 -2.20 16.63
C LEU A 132 0.10 -2.90 15.50
N GLU A 133 1.39 -2.58 15.32
CA GLU A 133 2.26 -3.24 14.36
C GLU A 133 2.41 -4.73 14.65
N ASP A 134 2.57 -5.10 15.90
CA ASP A 134 2.64 -6.51 16.31
C ASP A 134 1.35 -7.26 16.01
N GLY A 135 0.20 -6.60 16.17
CA GLY A 135 -1.09 -7.15 15.74
C GLY A 135 -1.14 -7.40 14.23
N ILE A 136 -0.60 -6.47 13.44
CA ILE A 136 -0.51 -6.61 11.98
C ILE A 136 0.47 -7.75 11.61
N LYS A 137 1.64 -7.81 12.26
CA LYS A 137 2.66 -8.85 12.03
C LYS A 137 2.13 -10.24 12.37
N LYS A 138 1.41 -10.40 13.48
CA LYS A 138 0.77 -11.67 13.87
C LYS A 138 -0.22 -12.19 12.83
N ASN A 139 -0.81 -11.30 12.04
CA ASN A 139 -1.72 -11.65 10.94
C ASN A 139 -1.03 -11.83 9.58
N GLY A 140 0.32 -11.91 9.57
CA GLY A 140 1.11 -12.24 8.38
C GLY A 140 1.45 -11.07 7.47
N PHE A 141 1.32 -9.82 7.96
CA PHE A 141 1.69 -8.63 7.21
C PHE A 141 2.82 -7.86 7.90
N THR A 142 3.61 -7.13 7.14
CA THR A 142 4.71 -6.32 7.67
C THR A 142 4.39 -4.84 7.41
N PRO A 143 4.06 -4.04 8.44
CA PRO A 143 3.93 -2.60 8.29
C PRO A 143 5.31 -2.02 7.97
N LEU A 144 5.37 -1.12 6.99
CA LEU A 144 6.62 -0.47 6.56
C LEU A 144 6.72 0.94 7.10
N LEU A 145 5.61 1.66 7.11
CA LEU A 145 5.52 3.03 7.63
C LEU A 145 4.06 3.38 7.94
N TRP A 146 3.89 4.36 8.79
CA TRP A 146 2.63 5.06 9.03
C TRP A 146 2.65 6.40 8.31
N ALA A 147 1.51 6.79 7.76
CA ALA A 147 1.34 8.08 7.11
C ALA A 147 -0.08 8.61 7.37
N ASP A 148 -0.17 9.91 7.66
CA ASP A 148 -1.45 10.54 7.96
C ASP A 148 -2.11 11.01 6.66
N VAL A 149 -3.32 10.56 6.41
CA VAL A 149 -4.08 10.91 5.20
C VAL A 149 -4.77 12.27 5.37
N GLY A 150 -5.08 12.65 6.60
CA GLY A 150 -5.79 13.86 6.95
C GLY A 150 -7.02 13.59 7.82
N TRP A 151 -7.73 14.67 8.15
CA TRP A 151 -8.96 14.60 8.92
C TRP A 151 -10.15 14.24 8.03
N ALA A 152 -11.07 13.44 8.58
CA ALA A 152 -12.35 13.18 7.92
C ALA A 152 -13.25 14.41 8.05
N HIS A 153 -13.80 14.86 6.93
CA HIS A 153 -14.72 15.98 6.87
C HIS A 153 -16.06 15.55 6.27
N TRP A 154 -17.11 16.19 6.74
CA TRP A 154 -18.44 16.03 6.17
C TRP A 154 -18.64 17.01 5.02
N PHE A 155 -19.04 16.51 3.88
CA PHE A 155 -19.45 17.29 2.73
C PHE A 155 -20.92 16.96 2.45
N THR A 156 -21.79 17.97 2.53
CA THR A 156 -23.23 17.79 2.38
C THR A 156 -23.80 18.79 1.38
N VAL A 157 -24.84 18.39 0.67
CA VAL A 157 -25.56 19.27 -0.27
C VAL A 157 -26.37 20.32 0.49
N ASN A 158 -27.01 19.89 1.57
CA ASN A 158 -27.80 20.78 2.44
C ASN A 158 -27.00 21.12 3.70
N PRO A 159 -27.19 22.33 4.28
CA PRO A 159 -26.54 22.68 5.53
C PRO A 159 -26.95 21.73 6.66
N ILE A 160 -26.00 21.19 7.38
CA ILE A 160 -26.18 20.36 8.57
C ILE A 160 -25.76 21.17 9.77
N ARG A 161 -26.68 21.41 10.69
CA ARG A 161 -26.45 22.13 11.95
C ARG A 161 -26.62 21.25 13.18
N TYR A 162 -27.50 20.28 13.08
CA TYR A 162 -27.85 19.37 14.16
C TYR A 162 -27.82 17.93 13.66
N PRO A 163 -27.60 16.93 14.52
CA PRO A 163 -27.58 15.50 14.13
C PRO A 163 -28.87 15.06 13.41
N GLU A 164 -30.02 15.68 13.74
CA GLU A 164 -31.31 15.40 13.11
C GLU A 164 -31.34 15.77 11.63
N ASP A 165 -30.54 16.75 11.21
CA ASP A 165 -30.44 17.13 9.79
C ASP A 165 -29.79 16.02 8.95
N LEU A 166 -28.81 15.31 9.52
CA LEU A 166 -28.18 14.15 8.87
C LEU A 166 -29.17 13.03 8.57
N LYS A 167 -30.26 12.89 9.35
CA LYS A 167 -31.27 11.85 9.10
C LYS A 167 -32.02 12.03 7.79
N LYS A 168 -31.97 13.24 7.22
CA LYS A 168 -32.60 13.58 5.94
C LYS A 168 -31.67 13.32 4.76
N GLU A 169 -30.38 13.05 5.02
CA GLU A 169 -29.35 12.90 4.02
C GLU A 169 -28.95 11.42 3.85
N LYS A 170 -28.42 11.10 2.68
CA LYS A 170 -27.79 9.81 2.42
C LYS A 170 -26.33 9.90 2.83
N ILE A 171 -25.93 9.10 3.80
CA ILE A 171 -24.57 9.07 4.32
C ILE A 171 -23.76 8.03 3.55
N PHE A 172 -22.66 8.45 2.95
CA PHE A 172 -21.74 7.54 2.29
C PHE A 172 -21.11 6.58 3.30
N THR A 173 -21.05 5.30 2.93
CA THR A 173 -20.25 4.27 3.62
C THR A 173 -19.47 3.46 2.58
N TRP A 174 -18.34 2.92 2.98
CA TRP A 174 -17.56 2.07 2.09
C TRP A 174 -18.35 0.80 1.71
N ALA A 175 -18.26 0.40 0.46
CA ALA A 175 -18.88 -0.84 -0.01
C ALA A 175 -18.38 -2.04 0.81
N GLY A 176 -19.32 -2.83 1.35
CA GLY A 176 -18.99 -3.98 2.21
C GLY A 176 -18.74 -3.64 3.68
N ASP A 177 -18.75 -2.38 4.10
CA ASP A 177 -18.70 -2.00 5.53
C ASP A 177 -20.09 -2.11 6.19
N TYR A 178 -20.53 -3.35 6.36
CA TYR A 178 -21.84 -3.65 6.97
C TYR A 178 -21.90 -3.24 8.45
N LYS A 179 -20.76 -3.14 9.15
CA LYS A 179 -20.71 -2.74 10.56
C LYS A 179 -21.06 -1.28 10.73
N THR A 180 -20.41 -0.39 9.97
CA THR A 180 -20.70 1.04 9.99
C THR A 180 -22.11 1.31 9.47
N ALA A 181 -22.54 0.66 8.40
CA ALA A 181 -23.90 0.76 7.90
C ALA A 181 -24.96 0.38 8.96
N ALA A 182 -24.71 -0.71 9.70
CA ALA A 182 -25.59 -1.15 10.79
C ALA A 182 -25.62 -0.15 11.96
N LEU A 183 -24.49 0.48 12.29
CA LEU A 183 -24.41 1.53 13.32
C LEU A 183 -25.22 2.78 12.91
N TRP A 184 -25.07 3.24 11.68
CA TRP A 184 -25.89 4.34 11.13
C TRP A 184 -27.38 4.00 11.20
N GLY A 185 -27.76 2.80 10.76
CA GLY A 185 -29.16 2.33 10.83
C GLY A 185 -29.74 2.33 12.25
N LYS A 186 -28.96 1.92 13.26
CA LYS A 186 -29.37 1.98 14.67
C LYS A 186 -29.62 3.41 15.15
N GLY A 187 -28.87 4.39 14.63
CA GLY A 187 -29.07 5.81 14.91
C GLY A 187 -30.22 6.44 14.14
N GLY A 188 -30.89 5.69 13.26
CA GLY A 188 -31.96 6.19 12.38
C GLY A 188 -31.43 6.99 11.19
N TYR A 189 -30.18 6.76 10.78
CA TYR A 189 -29.58 7.39 9.62
C TYR A 189 -29.61 6.45 8.40
N MET A 190 -29.66 7.03 7.20
CA MET A 190 -29.67 6.30 5.93
C MET A 190 -28.25 6.26 5.35
N SER A 191 -27.59 5.10 5.40
CA SER A 191 -26.29 4.91 4.76
C SER A 191 -26.42 4.27 3.38
N VAL A 192 -25.56 4.70 2.46
CA VAL A 192 -25.45 4.16 1.09
C VAL A 192 -23.97 3.97 0.74
N PRO A 193 -23.61 2.89 0.04
CA PRO A 193 -22.26 2.66 -0.46
C PRO A 193 -21.92 3.55 -1.64
#